data_98f9df67eaf7cd8cc81cb7eaf412c18b
#
_entry.id   98f9df67eaf7cd8cc81cb7eaf412c18b
#
_cell.length_a   1.000
_cell.length_b   1.000
_cell.length_c   1.000
_cell.angle_alpha   90.00
_cell.angle_beta   90.00
_cell.angle_gamma   90.00
#
_symmetry.space_group_name_H-M   'P 1'
#
loop_
_entity.id
_entity.type
_entity.pdbx_description
1 polymer ?
#
loop_
_entity_poly.entity_id
_entity_poly.type
_entity_poly.pdbx_seq_one_letter_code
_entity_poly.pdbx_strand_id
1 'polypeptide(L)'
;MKLLPRRKRRLKVDKFTERWKELQGNCASRKTWPQAIIDADDLLNDVLKCCHYKGKTTGERLVAAQHDLSSNDTVWVGHKLRNRMEQAEIDVRRLKKKDMVIALAGFRQALRDLGALEHD
;
A
#
# COMPACT_ATOMS: atom_id res chain seq x y z
N MET A 1 -11.12 11.98 -14.73
CA MET A 1 -10.75 10.95 -13.76
C MET A 1 -10.80 9.58 -14.41
N LYS A 2 -9.75 8.82 -14.26
CA LYS A 2 -9.71 7.47 -14.82
C LYS A 2 -10.19 6.47 -13.80
N LEU A 3 -11.29 5.81 -14.11
CA LEU A 3 -11.82 4.75 -13.27
C LEU A 3 -11.43 3.41 -13.86
N LEU A 4 -11.17 2.44 -12.98
CA LEU A 4 -11.00 1.07 -13.43
C LEU A 4 -12.31 0.59 -14.04
N PRO A 5 -12.24 -0.22 -15.11
CA PRO A 5 -13.43 -0.90 -15.60
C PRO A 5 -14.05 -1.73 -14.46
N ARG A 6 -15.35 -1.66 -14.29
CA ARG A 6 -16.05 -2.37 -13.22
C ARG A 6 -15.73 -3.85 -13.21
N ARG A 7 -15.69 -4.47 -14.39
CA ARG A 7 -15.39 -5.89 -14.55
C ARG A 7 -14.02 -6.24 -13.97
N LYS A 8 -13.01 -5.42 -14.28
CA LYS A 8 -11.66 -5.65 -13.82
C LYS A 8 -11.54 -5.47 -12.31
N ARG A 9 -12.22 -4.47 -11.77
CA ARG A 9 -12.28 -4.24 -10.32
C ARG A 9 -12.86 -5.44 -9.59
N ARG A 10 -13.99 -5.97 -10.06
CA ARG A 10 -14.65 -7.12 -9.43
C ARG A 10 -13.76 -8.35 -9.41
N LEU A 11 -13.06 -8.61 -10.49
CA LEU A 11 -12.20 -9.79 -10.61
C LEU A 11 -11.00 -9.75 -9.66
N LYS A 12 -10.55 -8.55 -9.27
CA LYS A 12 -9.34 -8.38 -8.48
C LYS A 12 -9.60 -8.03 -7.02
N VAL A 13 -10.76 -7.44 -6.71
CA VAL A 13 -11.05 -6.95 -5.35
C VAL A 13 -10.96 -8.08 -4.33
N ASP A 14 -11.53 -9.24 -4.62
CA ASP A 14 -11.50 -10.37 -3.68
C ASP A 14 -10.07 -10.77 -3.33
N LYS A 15 -9.20 -10.87 -4.34
CA LYS A 15 -7.81 -11.24 -4.15
C LYS A 15 -7.04 -10.18 -3.37
N PHE A 16 -7.24 -8.92 -3.71
CA PHE A 16 -6.55 -7.83 -3.05
C PHE A 16 -7.02 -7.67 -1.60
N THR A 17 -8.33 -7.82 -1.36
CA THR A 17 -8.89 -7.79 -0.02
C THR A 17 -8.32 -8.92 0.83
N GLU A 18 -8.22 -10.12 0.26
CA GLU A 18 -7.65 -11.26 0.96
C GLU A 18 -6.18 -11.02 1.31
N ARG A 19 -5.40 -10.50 0.37
CA ARG A 19 -4.00 -10.16 0.63
C ARG A 19 -3.87 -9.13 1.76
N TRP A 20 -4.76 -8.13 1.76
CA TRP A 20 -4.78 -7.13 2.82
C TRP A 20 -5.06 -7.78 4.18
N LYS A 21 -6.04 -8.68 4.23
CA LYS A 21 -6.36 -9.40 5.47
C LYS A 21 -5.19 -10.24 5.97
N GLU A 22 -4.49 -10.90 5.06
CA GLU A 22 -3.32 -11.71 5.41
C GLU A 22 -2.20 -10.86 6.02
N LEU A 23 -1.89 -9.73 5.40
CA LEU A 23 -0.82 -8.89 5.94
C LEU A 23 -1.20 -8.25 7.27
N GLN A 24 -2.48 -8.05 7.53
CA GLN A 24 -2.92 -7.56 8.84
C GLN A 24 -2.53 -8.52 9.97
N GLY A 25 -2.40 -9.81 9.69
CA GLY A 25 -1.90 -10.78 10.66
C GLY A 25 -0.50 -10.44 11.14
N ASN A 26 0.31 -9.80 10.31
CA ASN A 26 1.66 -9.38 10.68
C ASN A 26 1.67 -8.12 11.56
N CYS A 27 0.52 -7.50 11.79
CA CYS A 27 0.43 -6.32 12.64
C CYS A 27 0.34 -6.68 14.12
N ALA A 28 0.07 -7.94 14.44
CA ALA A 28 -0.12 -8.39 15.81
C ALA A 28 1.16 -8.43 16.63
N SER A 29 2.31 -8.57 15.97
CA SER A 29 3.60 -8.66 16.64
C SER A 29 4.56 -7.62 16.10
N ARG A 30 5.28 -6.95 17.00
CA ARG A 30 6.30 -5.96 16.63
C ARG A 30 7.35 -6.58 15.69
N LYS A 31 7.67 -7.85 15.87
CA LYS A 31 8.66 -8.54 15.04
C LYS A 31 8.24 -8.62 13.57
N THR A 32 6.95 -8.66 13.30
CA THR A 32 6.43 -8.79 11.95
C THR A 32 5.90 -7.48 11.36
N TRP A 33 5.99 -6.36 12.09
CA TRP A 33 5.58 -5.06 11.57
C TRP A 33 6.30 -4.68 10.28
N PRO A 34 7.64 -4.85 10.19
CA PRO A 34 8.33 -4.52 8.94
C PRO A 34 7.77 -5.30 7.76
N GLN A 35 7.47 -6.58 7.95
CA GLN A 35 6.90 -7.40 6.88
C GLN A 35 5.51 -6.90 6.47
N ALA A 36 4.70 -6.46 7.42
CA ALA A 36 3.39 -5.88 7.10
C ALA A 36 3.52 -4.66 6.19
N ILE A 37 4.49 -3.79 6.45
CA ILE A 37 4.74 -2.60 5.65
C ILE A 37 5.21 -2.98 4.25
N ILE A 38 6.13 -3.93 4.16
CA ILE A 38 6.64 -4.41 2.86
C ILE A 38 5.50 -5.03 2.04
N ASP A 39 4.71 -5.88 2.65
CA ASP A 39 3.61 -6.55 1.97
C ASP A 39 2.55 -5.56 1.51
N ALA A 40 2.26 -4.54 2.33
CA ALA A 40 1.31 -3.49 1.96
C ALA A 40 1.79 -2.68 0.76
N ASP A 41 3.08 -2.34 0.74
CA ASP A 41 3.66 -1.60 -0.38
C ASP A 41 3.67 -2.45 -1.65
N ASP A 42 3.99 -3.74 -1.54
CA ASP A 42 3.95 -4.67 -2.67
C ASP A 42 2.53 -4.81 -3.23
N LEU A 43 1.55 -4.91 -2.34
CA LEU A 43 0.15 -4.96 -2.74
C LEU A 43 -0.26 -3.69 -3.48
N LEU A 44 0.13 -2.54 -2.94
CA LEU A 44 -0.14 -1.25 -3.59
C LEU A 44 0.47 -1.21 -4.99
N ASN A 45 1.72 -1.65 -5.13
CA ASN A 45 2.39 -1.67 -6.43
C ASN A 45 1.62 -2.54 -7.42
N ASP A 46 1.18 -3.71 -7.01
CA ASP A 46 0.41 -4.61 -7.87
C ASP A 46 -0.92 -3.98 -8.30
N VAL A 47 -1.59 -3.29 -7.37
CA VAL A 47 -2.83 -2.59 -7.68
C VAL A 47 -2.58 -1.45 -8.68
N LEU A 48 -1.52 -0.68 -8.47
CA LEU A 48 -1.17 0.40 -9.39
C LEU A 48 -0.91 -0.12 -10.80
N LYS A 49 -0.24 -1.27 -10.91
CA LYS A 49 -0.02 -1.93 -12.20
C LYS A 49 -1.34 -2.37 -12.82
N CYS A 50 -2.22 -2.97 -12.05
CA CYS A 50 -3.52 -3.40 -12.53
C CYS A 50 -4.39 -2.24 -13.00
N CYS A 51 -4.21 -1.07 -12.41
CA CYS A 51 -4.91 0.15 -12.81
C CYS A 51 -4.25 0.85 -14.00
N HIS A 52 -3.15 0.27 -14.51
CA HIS A 52 -2.41 0.80 -15.67
C HIS A 52 -1.72 2.14 -15.41
N TYR A 53 -1.38 2.46 -14.18
CA TYR A 53 -0.53 3.61 -13.90
C TYR A 53 0.88 3.29 -14.34
N LYS A 54 1.43 4.13 -15.19
CA LYS A 54 2.73 3.89 -15.80
C LYS A 54 3.89 4.28 -14.89
N GLY A 55 4.95 3.52 -14.98
CA GLY A 55 6.18 3.77 -14.23
C GLY A 55 7.01 2.51 -14.16
N LYS A 56 8.28 2.68 -13.86
CA LYS A 56 9.21 1.56 -13.67
C LYS A 56 9.31 1.16 -12.22
N THR A 57 8.90 2.04 -11.31
CA THR A 57 8.97 1.82 -9.87
C THR A 57 7.61 2.15 -9.24
N THR A 58 7.41 1.69 -8.02
CA THR A 58 6.21 2.03 -7.26
C THR A 58 6.08 3.54 -7.10
N GLY A 59 7.19 4.23 -6.80
CA GLY A 59 7.18 5.68 -6.67
C GLY A 59 6.71 6.39 -7.92
N GLU A 60 7.20 5.96 -9.08
CA GLU A 60 6.76 6.55 -10.35
C GLU A 60 5.28 6.31 -10.60
N ARG A 61 4.80 5.11 -10.26
CA ARG A 61 3.38 4.78 -10.40
C ARG A 61 2.50 5.60 -9.45
N LEU A 62 3.00 5.86 -8.24
CA LEU A 62 2.30 6.73 -7.29
C LEU A 62 2.17 8.15 -7.83
N VAL A 63 3.22 8.67 -8.46
CA VAL A 63 3.16 9.98 -9.10
C VAL A 63 2.10 9.98 -10.20
N ALA A 64 2.07 8.93 -11.02
CA ALA A 64 1.08 8.81 -12.08
C ALA A 64 -0.36 8.77 -11.53
N ALA A 65 -0.54 8.23 -10.32
CA ALA A 65 -1.85 8.08 -9.70
C ALA A 65 -2.23 9.27 -8.80
N GLN A 66 -1.39 10.28 -8.66
CA GLN A 66 -1.54 11.30 -7.62
C GLN A 66 -2.90 12.01 -7.60
N HIS A 67 -3.52 12.18 -8.75
CA HIS A 67 -4.81 12.87 -8.85
C HIS A 67 -6.00 11.96 -8.47
N ASP A 68 -5.76 10.67 -8.37
CA ASP A 68 -6.80 9.70 -8.01
C ASP A 68 -6.70 9.25 -6.56
N LEU A 69 -5.69 9.75 -5.84
CA LEU A 69 -5.48 9.43 -4.42
C LEU A 69 -5.95 10.59 -3.54
N SER A 70 -6.71 10.27 -2.50
CA SER A 70 -7.24 11.29 -1.58
C SER A 70 -6.21 11.77 -0.57
N SER A 71 -5.17 10.98 -0.31
CA SER A 71 -4.16 11.31 0.69
C SER A 71 -2.78 10.87 0.23
N ASN A 72 -2.18 11.68 -0.64
CA ASN A 72 -0.83 11.40 -1.15
C ASN A 72 0.22 11.41 -0.04
N ASP A 73 0.12 12.34 0.90
CA ASP A 73 1.11 12.49 1.96
C ASP A 73 1.28 11.20 2.76
N THR A 74 0.17 10.59 3.16
CA THR A 74 0.23 9.40 4.03
C THR A 74 0.73 8.16 3.29
N VAL A 75 0.32 7.98 2.03
CA VAL A 75 0.80 6.82 1.27
C VAL A 75 2.30 6.94 0.98
N TRP A 76 2.78 8.17 0.74
CA TRP A 76 4.20 8.41 0.54
C TRP A 76 5.01 8.16 1.82
N VAL A 77 4.45 8.47 2.99
CA VAL A 77 5.10 8.15 4.27
C VAL A 77 5.36 6.63 4.33
N GLY A 78 4.35 5.83 4.02
CA GLY A 78 4.49 4.36 4.03
C GLY A 78 5.51 3.86 3.02
N HIS A 79 5.43 4.36 1.80
CA HIS A 79 6.35 3.94 0.73
C HIS A 79 7.81 4.30 1.06
N LYS A 80 8.05 5.51 1.54
CA LYS A 80 9.39 5.94 1.93
C LYS A 80 9.91 5.13 3.11
N LEU A 81 9.05 4.82 4.07
CA LEU A 81 9.43 3.99 5.20
C LEU A 81 9.89 2.61 4.74
N ARG A 82 9.16 1.99 3.82
CA ARG A 82 9.56 0.70 3.24
C ARG A 82 10.94 0.81 2.60
N ASN A 83 11.18 1.85 1.81
CA ASN A 83 12.47 2.04 1.14
C ASN A 83 13.61 2.20 2.13
N ARG A 84 13.39 2.97 3.19
CA ARG A 84 14.40 3.17 4.24
C ARG A 84 14.73 1.87 4.98
N MET A 85 13.73 1.04 5.20
CA MET A 85 13.94 -0.27 5.81
C MET A 85 14.79 -1.16 4.92
N GLU A 86 14.50 -1.20 3.62
CA GLU A 86 15.26 -2.03 2.69
C GLU A 86 16.69 -1.57 2.49
N GLN A 87 16.93 -0.26 2.58
CA GLN A 87 18.26 0.31 2.45
C GLN A 87 19.02 0.32 3.77
N ALA A 88 18.46 -0.29 4.80
CA ALA A 88 19.04 -0.35 6.15
C ALA A 88 19.35 1.04 6.72
N GLU A 89 18.58 2.05 6.31
CA GLU A 89 18.74 3.42 6.85
C GLU A 89 18.13 3.57 8.24
N ILE A 90 17.26 2.63 8.62
CA ILE A 90 16.66 2.61 9.95
C ILE A 90 16.77 1.20 10.53
N ASP A 91 16.81 1.12 11.86
CA ASP A 91 16.80 -0.16 12.56
C ASP A 91 15.34 -0.63 12.68
N VAL A 92 14.99 -1.67 11.92
CA VAL A 92 13.62 -2.19 11.91
C VAL A 92 13.15 -2.68 13.28
N ARG A 93 14.09 -3.06 14.15
CA ARG A 93 13.75 -3.49 15.51
C ARG A 93 13.26 -2.33 16.39
N ARG A 94 13.54 -1.10 15.98
CA ARG A 94 13.15 0.12 16.69
C ARG A 94 12.00 0.85 16.00
N LEU A 95 11.33 0.18 15.07
CA LEU A 95 10.19 0.77 14.38
C LEU A 95 9.12 1.16 15.40
N LYS A 96 8.69 2.42 15.35
CA LYS A 96 7.70 2.93 16.29
C LYS A 96 6.30 2.54 15.85
N LYS A 97 5.47 2.19 16.82
CA LYS A 97 4.07 1.85 16.55
C LYS A 97 3.36 2.96 15.79
N LYS A 98 3.62 4.22 16.17
CA LYS A 98 3.04 5.38 15.51
C LYS A 98 3.33 5.38 14.01
N ASP A 99 4.58 5.14 13.65
CA ASP A 99 5.00 5.16 12.26
C ASP A 99 4.38 4.00 11.48
N MET A 100 4.30 2.84 12.09
CA MET A 100 3.67 1.66 11.50
C MET A 100 2.18 1.91 11.25
N VAL A 101 1.47 2.48 12.21
CA VAL A 101 0.04 2.78 12.08
C VAL A 101 -0.21 3.80 10.97
N ILE A 102 0.59 4.85 10.92
CA ILE A 102 0.45 5.88 9.88
C ILE A 102 0.70 5.28 8.49
N ALA A 103 1.76 4.47 8.37
CA ALA A 103 2.09 3.84 7.09
C ALA A 103 0.96 2.94 6.60
N LEU A 104 0.45 2.07 7.46
CA LEU A 104 -0.62 1.15 7.06
C LEU A 104 -1.92 1.87 6.76
N ALA A 105 -2.24 2.92 7.52
CA ALA A 105 -3.42 3.73 7.23
C ALA A 105 -3.31 4.39 5.85
N GLY A 106 -2.12 4.87 5.50
CA GLY A 106 -1.88 5.45 4.19
C GLY A 106 -2.04 4.45 3.06
N PHE A 107 -1.47 3.26 3.20
CA PHE A 107 -1.63 2.20 2.22
C PHE A 107 -3.10 1.79 2.07
N ARG A 108 -3.80 1.62 3.18
CA ARG A 108 -5.21 1.24 3.16
C ARG A 108 -6.06 2.27 2.41
N GLN A 109 -5.84 3.54 2.70
CA GLN A 109 -6.60 4.60 2.04
C GLN A 109 -6.33 4.62 0.54
N ALA A 110 -5.07 4.49 0.14
CA ALA A 110 -4.72 4.45 -1.28
C ALA A 110 -5.38 3.26 -1.97
N LEU A 111 -5.34 2.09 -1.35
CA LEU A 111 -5.97 0.89 -1.91
C LEU A 111 -7.48 1.07 -2.07
N ARG A 112 -8.13 1.73 -1.12
CA ARG A 112 -9.56 2.05 -1.21
C ARG A 112 -9.84 3.03 -2.34
N ASP A 113 -9.02 4.08 -2.45
CA ASP A 113 -9.17 5.08 -3.50
C ASP A 113 -9.06 4.45 -4.87
N LEU A 114 -8.21 3.44 -5.01
CA LEU A 114 -8.01 2.73 -6.27
C LEU A 114 -9.05 1.62 -6.51
N GLY A 115 -9.96 1.44 -5.57
CA GLY A 115 -11.03 0.45 -5.69
C GLY A 115 -10.60 -0.99 -5.48
N ALA A 116 -9.49 -1.20 -4.78
CA ALA A 116 -8.92 -2.54 -4.57
C ALA A 116 -9.46 -3.27 -3.35
N LEU A 117 -10.01 -2.56 -2.39
CA LEU A 117 -10.52 -3.17 -1.17
C LEU A 117 -12.03 -3.04 -1.10
N GLU A 118 -12.68 -4.08 -0.55
CA GLU A 118 -14.10 -4.04 -0.29
C GLU A 118 -14.41 -3.01 0.79
N HIS A 119 -15.57 -2.39 0.68
CA HIS A 119 -16.06 -1.50 1.73
C HIS A 119 -16.58 -2.33 2.89
N ASP A 120 -16.20 -1.92 4.08
CA ASP A 120 -16.69 -2.55 5.30
C ASP A 120 -18.13 -2.11 5.61
#